data_159c55aeac88e8c81ff9378130aa2ddd
#
_entry.id   159c55aeac88e8c81ff9378130aa2ddd
#
_cell.length_a   1.000
_cell.length_b   1.000
_cell.length_c   1.000
_cell.angle_alpha   90.00
_cell.angle_beta   90.00
_cell.angle_gamma   90.00
#
_symmetry.space_group_name_H-M   'P 1'
#
loop_
_entity.id
_entity.type
_entity.pdbx_description
1 polymer ?
#
loop_
_entity_poly.entity_id
_entity_poly.type
_entity_poly.pdbx_seq_one_letter_code
_entity_poly.pdbx_strand_id
1 'polypeptide(L)'
;MATYEYKSSIINLDSRKTETPKNQYISLLQRTIDNQFYNSPNWWEVYEETSVGSFTFSKVDVRIDGVINAETGLKLGDDWKTLIFKDISKAPELGTYYKFDNNIWLTVNIEKYKNITSTCTVRRCNNTLRWIDEKTGALYIEPCAIEYLVKEPRNYLTQGSPFPTPGGFLHIETQFNTRTNLINENQRFLFGNPNHWMAYKIIGTGINDFRNTSTYNWQDARILTLDLIADFVNINQDDVVNGIADANTIRYEISLNKQSITGAIGGKEQLYASIKYNGNTVQRAIEWATSNPNIAIVDSNGTVTFVGNGKCSIIAGIKDSTIRTECQVTVVDTAEDIYSILIEPNSNYVLEGDTKTYFIKLYKNGIEQSDEFSIECLPNNVPPSKFEFTVIDGNSFKIKNIEKDVSSNLTIRATTPNYPGVFLYDISLHGAWLYDVSN
;
A
#
# COMPACT_ATOMS: atom_id res chain seq x y z
N MET A 1 -63.06 -2.35 40.40
CA MET A 1 -62.14 -1.18 40.48
C MET A 1 -60.83 -1.66 41.09
N ALA A 2 -59.97 -2.22 40.32
CA ALA A 2 -58.66 -2.66 40.79
C ALA A 2 -57.63 -2.46 39.67
N THR A 3 -57.30 -1.22 39.40
CA THR A 3 -56.40 -0.93 38.26
C THR A 3 -55.39 0.15 38.50
N TYR A 4 -55.14 0.58 39.70
CA TYR A 4 -54.24 1.73 39.91
C TYR A 4 -53.12 1.52 40.94
N GLU A 5 -53.03 0.35 41.59
CA GLU A 5 -51.94 0.08 42.53
C GLU A 5 -50.64 -0.36 41.89
N TYR A 6 -50.70 -0.78 40.63
CA TYR A 6 -49.49 -1.26 39.92
C TYR A 6 -48.55 -0.14 39.46
N LYS A 7 -49.06 1.09 39.32
CA LYS A 7 -48.22 2.24 38.96
C LYS A 7 -47.48 2.86 40.14
N SER A 8 -48.01 2.73 41.35
CA SER A 8 -47.36 3.32 42.52
C SER A 8 -46.21 2.49 43.06
N SER A 9 -46.24 1.17 42.85
CA SER A 9 -45.15 0.29 43.29
C SER A 9 -43.87 0.39 42.44
N ILE A 10 -43.99 0.77 41.14
CA ILE A 10 -42.84 0.98 40.27
C ILE A 10 -42.15 2.31 40.56
N ILE A 11 -42.89 3.32 41.00
CA ILE A 11 -42.38 4.67 41.29
C ILE A 11 -41.68 4.74 42.65
N ASN A 12 -41.98 3.83 43.58
CA ASN A 12 -41.45 3.86 44.95
C ASN A 12 -40.15 3.05 45.18
N LEU A 13 -39.57 2.47 44.13
CA LEU A 13 -38.42 1.59 44.29
C LEU A 13 -37.07 2.29 44.50
N ASP A 14 -36.97 3.60 44.42
CA ASP A 14 -35.69 4.26 44.72
C ASP A 14 -35.84 5.76 45.10
N SER A 15 -36.58 6.04 46.16
CA SER A 15 -36.68 7.39 46.75
C SER A 15 -35.37 7.90 47.37
N ARG A 16 -34.25 7.16 47.24
CA ARG A 16 -32.93 7.56 47.76
C ARG A 16 -31.97 8.07 46.69
N LYS A 17 -32.36 8.07 45.44
CA LYS A 17 -31.53 8.63 44.37
C LYS A 17 -32.09 9.92 43.85
N THR A 18 -31.27 10.95 43.84
CA THR A 18 -31.50 12.29 43.26
C THR A 18 -31.65 12.29 41.74
N GLU A 19 -32.02 11.16 41.13
CA GLU A 19 -32.19 11.02 39.68
C GLU A 19 -33.57 11.47 39.22
N THR A 20 -33.61 12.15 38.08
CA THR A 20 -34.88 12.54 37.47
C THR A 20 -35.71 11.34 37.05
N PRO A 21 -37.06 11.42 37.02
CA PRO A 21 -37.92 10.30 36.55
C PRO A 21 -37.53 9.75 35.18
N LYS A 22 -36.98 10.60 34.29
CA LYS A 22 -36.46 10.21 32.99
C LYS A 22 -35.26 9.25 33.13
N ASN A 23 -34.31 9.58 33.99
CA ASN A 23 -33.11 8.76 34.20
C ASN A 23 -33.44 7.44 34.85
N GLN A 24 -34.42 7.42 35.78
CA GLN A 24 -34.92 6.17 36.36
C GLN A 24 -35.55 5.27 35.32
N TYR A 25 -36.33 5.83 34.38
CA TYR A 25 -36.94 5.09 33.29
C TYR A 25 -35.86 4.49 32.35
N ILE A 26 -34.85 5.30 32.00
CA ILE A 26 -33.73 4.86 31.16
C ILE A 26 -32.96 3.72 31.85
N SER A 27 -32.65 3.84 33.12
CA SER A 27 -31.97 2.80 33.90
C SER A 27 -32.78 1.50 33.98
N LEU A 28 -34.10 1.60 34.14
CA LEU A 28 -34.98 0.44 34.14
C LEU A 28 -35.02 -0.24 32.75
N LEU A 29 -35.10 0.54 31.68
CA LEU A 29 -35.09 0.04 30.31
C LEU A 29 -33.78 -0.69 30.00
N GLN A 30 -32.63 -0.07 30.36
CA GLN A 30 -31.32 -0.71 30.17
C GLN A 30 -31.24 -2.04 30.93
N ARG A 31 -31.69 -2.07 32.19
CA ARG A 31 -31.70 -3.30 32.97
C ARG A 31 -32.58 -4.40 32.34
N THR A 32 -33.70 -4.01 31.78
CA THR A 32 -34.59 -4.96 31.06
C THR A 32 -33.92 -5.55 29.84
N ILE A 33 -33.25 -4.66 29.07
CA ILE A 33 -32.47 -5.07 27.90
C ILE A 33 -31.34 -6.00 28.33
N ASP A 34 -30.56 -5.66 29.35
CA ASP A 34 -29.45 -6.48 29.84
C ASP A 34 -29.88 -7.90 30.21
N ASN A 35 -31.03 -8.04 30.82
CA ASN A 35 -31.57 -9.36 31.23
C ASN A 35 -32.07 -10.23 30.07
N GLN A 36 -32.45 -9.62 28.94
CA GLN A 36 -33.09 -10.34 27.83
C GLN A 36 -32.25 -10.34 26.54
N PHE A 37 -31.20 -9.56 26.49
CA PHE A 37 -30.46 -9.30 25.25
C PHE A 37 -29.90 -10.57 24.62
N TYR A 38 -29.24 -11.39 25.41
CA TYR A 38 -28.59 -12.63 24.93
C TYR A 38 -29.56 -13.79 24.67
N ASN A 39 -30.83 -13.65 25.09
CA ASN A 39 -31.86 -14.64 24.78
C ASN A 39 -32.45 -14.47 23.37
N SER A 40 -32.05 -13.39 22.68
CA SER A 40 -32.54 -13.11 21.33
C SER A 40 -31.77 -13.92 20.30
N PRO A 41 -32.44 -14.58 19.34
CA PRO A 41 -31.79 -15.40 18.32
C PRO A 41 -30.96 -14.57 17.32
N ASN A 42 -31.19 -13.27 17.27
CA ASN A 42 -30.44 -12.32 16.40
C ASN A 42 -29.34 -11.57 17.16
N TRP A 43 -28.95 -12.02 18.37
CA TRP A 43 -27.79 -11.51 19.07
C TRP A 43 -26.49 -11.95 18.37
N TRP A 44 -25.55 -10.98 18.25
CA TRP A 44 -24.23 -11.19 17.68
C TRP A 44 -23.19 -10.38 18.46
N GLU A 45 -21.99 -10.95 18.60
CA GLU A 45 -20.80 -10.21 18.96
C GLU A 45 -20.16 -9.72 17.67
N VAL A 46 -20.06 -8.41 17.50
CA VAL A 46 -19.45 -7.78 16.33
C VAL A 46 -18.22 -6.98 16.75
N TYR A 47 -17.37 -6.63 15.81
CA TYR A 47 -16.19 -5.82 16.04
C TYR A 47 -16.41 -4.43 15.46
N GLU A 48 -16.42 -3.41 16.30
CA GLU A 48 -16.58 -2.03 15.95
C GLU A 48 -15.22 -1.33 15.83
N GLU A 49 -15.04 -0.52 14.83
CA GLU A 49 -13.86 0.33 14.68
C GLU A 49 -13.80 1.34 15.84
N THR A 50 -12.65 1.43 16.51
CA THR A 50 -12.50 2.26 17.74
C THR A 50 -12.51 3.75 17.46
N SER A 51 -12.07 4.17 16.28
CA SER A 51 -12.17 5.54 15.77
C SER A 51 -12.07 5.51 14.24
N VAL A 52 -12.77 6.42 13.59
CA VAL A 52 -12.82 6.52 12.12
C VAL A 52 -11.42 6.57 11.52
N GLY A 53 -11.11 5.66 10.61
CA GLY A 53 -9.81 5.55 9.92
C GLY A 53 -8.72 4.80 10.67
N SER A 54 -9.00 4.30 11.89
CA SER A 54 -7.99 3.60 12.70
C SER A 54 -7.75 2.15 12.26
N PHE A 55 -8.76 1.49 11.69
CA PHE A 55 -8.78 0.05 11.43
C PHE A 55 -8.47 -0.83 12.64
N THR A 56 -8.54 -0.27 13.84
CA THR A 56 -8.48 -1.01 15.10
C THR A 56 -9.90 -1.27 15.58
N PHE A 57 -10.17 -2.46 16.08
CA PHE A 57 -11.52 -2.93 16.34
C PHE A 57 -11.66 -3.40 17.78
N SER A 58 -12.80 -3.10 18.40
CA SER A 58 -13.19 -3.58 19.70
C SER A 58 -14.54 -4.31 19.64
N LYS A 59 -14.74 -5.24 20.54
CA LYS A 59 -15.98 -6.02 20.60
C LYS A 59 -17.15 -5.18 21.09
N VAL A 60 -18.31 -5.40 20.48
CA VAL A 60 -19.58 -4.81 20.89
C VAL A 60 -20.72 -5.80 20.67
N ASP A 61 -21.66 -5.83 21.64
CA ASP A 61 -22.84 -6.68 21.56
C ASP A 61 -23.97 -5.94 20.83
N VAL A 62 -24.51 -6.57 19.81
CA VAL A 62 -25.61 -6.05 19.01
C VAL A 62 -26.66 -7.14 18.72
N ARG A 63 -27.87 -6.70 18.36
CA ARG A 63 -28.82 -7.52 17.62
C ARG A 63 -28.80 -7.08 16.18
N ILE A 64 -28.86 -8.03 15.26
CA ILE A 64 -28.80 -7.76 13.82
C ILE A 64 -30.14 -8.06 13.21
N ASP A 65 -30.74 -7.05 12.57
CA ASP A 65 -31.99 -7.18 11.83
C ASP A 65 -31.81 -6.81 10.35
N GLY A 66 -32.72 -7.30 9.50
CA GLY A 66 -32.80 -6.87 8.10
C GLY A 66 -33.44 -5.49 7.99
N VAL A 67 -32.98 -4.71 7.02
CA VAL A 67 -33.56 -3.41 6.72
C VAL A 67 -34.81 -3.56 5.84
N ILE A 68 -35.89 -2.86 6.20
CA ILE A 68 -37.13 -2.81 5.43
C ILE A 68 -37.20 -1.50 4.68
N ASN A 69 -37.45 -1.56 3.37
CA ASN A 69 -37.72 -0.37 2.58
C ASN A 69 -39.08 0.21 3.00
N ALA A 70 -39.10 1.45 3.44
CA ALA A 70 -40.29 2.10 3.95
C ALA A 70 -41.39 2.31 2.89
N GLU A 71 -41.02 2.43 1.61
CA GLU A 71 -41.97 2.66 0.52
C GLU A 71 -42.62 1.36 0.04
N THR A 72 -41.85 0.29 -0.04
CA THR A 72 -42.32 -0.99 -0.59
C THR A 72 -42.72 -2.01 0.47
N GLY A 73 -42.34 -1.82 1.73
CA GLY A 73 -42.51 -2.78 2.82
C GLY A 73 -41.67 -4.06 2.67
N LEU A 74 -40.83 -4.15 1.65
CA LEU A 74 -39.99 -5.31 1.38
C LEU A 74 -38.66 -5.18 2.10
N LYS A 75 -38.06 -6.31 2.50
CA LYS A 75 -36.70 -6.34 3.00
C LYS A 75 -35.74 -5.95 1.89
N LEU A 76 -34.82 -5.05 2.20
CA LEU A 76 -33.64 -4.84 1.35
C LEU A 76 -32.79 -6.12 1.37
N GLY A 77 -31.97 -6.27 0.33
CA GLY A 77 -31.09 -7.45 0.21
C GLY A 77 -30.15 -7.63 1.41
N ASP A 78 -29.43 -8.75 1.42
CA ASP A 78 -28.52 -9.10 2.53
C ASP A 78 -27.35 -8.13 2.73
N ASP A 79 -27.16 -7.20 1.81
CA ASP A 79 -26.14 -6.14 1.89
C ASP A 79 -26.50 -5.00 2.85
N TRP A 80 -27.69 -5.07 3.45
CA TRP A 80 -28.19 -4.07 4.38
C TRP A 80 -28.63 -4.70 5.68
N LYS A 81 -28.10 -4.21 6.80
CA LYS A 81 -28.45 -4.67 8.15
C LYS A 81 -28.66 -3.49 9.08
N THR A 82 -29.52 -3.68 10.06
CA THR A 82 -29.68 -2.78 11.20
C THR A 82 -28.98 -3.39 12.41
N LEU A 83 -28.09 -2.63 13.02
CA LEU A 83 -27.48 -2.98 14.30
C LEU A 83 -28.24 -2.29 15.41
N ILE A 84 -28.67 -3.03 16.43
CA ILE A 84 -29.36 -2.56 17.62
C ILE A 84 -28.41 -2.81 18.79
N PHE A 85 -27.91 -1.75 19.41
CA PHE A 85 -26.92 -1.87 20.47
C PHE A 85 -27.54 -2.26 21.80
N LYS A 86 -26.82 -3.10 22.56
CA LYS A 86 -27.19 -3.46 23.92
C LYS A 86 -27.21 -2.25 24.84
N ASP A 87 -26.19 -1.39 24.72
CA ASP A 87 -26.12 -0.13 25.46
C ASP A 87 -26.97 0.94 24.74
N ILE A 88 -28.11 1.29 25.33
CA ILE A 88 -29.02 2.30 24.77
C ILE A 88 -28.46 3.74 24.82
N SER A 89 -27.42 3.96 25.63
CA SER A 89 -26.73 5.27 25.70
C SER A 89 -25.70 5.45 24.60
N LYS A 90 -25.31 4.36 23.92
CA LYS A 90 -24.32 4.40 22.86
C LYS A 90 -24.76 5.32 21.72
N ALA A 91 -23.84 6.11 21.23
CA ALA A 91 -24.03 6.97 20.07
C ALA A 91 -23.20 6.40 18.91
N PRO A 92 -23.79 5.57 18.02
CA PRO A 92 -23.10 5.14 16.82
C PRO A 92 -22.76 6.34 15.94
N GLU A 93 -21.64 6.27 15.22
CA GLU A 93 -21.20 7.33 14.32
C GLU A 93 -21.31 6.89 12.86
N LEU A 94 -21.69 7.81 11.96
CA LEU A 94 -21.66 7.59 10.53
C LEU A 94 -20.24 7.26 10.09
N GLY A 95 -20.11 6.40 9.08
CA GLY A 95 -18.83 6.03 8.52
C GLY A 95 -18.01 5.05 9.36
N THR A 96 -18.46 4.66 10.56
CA THR A 96 -17.77 3.63 11.36
C THR A 96 -17.86 2.28 10.67
N TYR A 97 -16.73 1.56 10.63
CA TYR A 97 -16.72 0.19 10.15
C TYR A 97 -17.04 -0.81 11.26
N TYR A 98 -17.82 -1.83 10.88
CA TYR A 98 -18.06 -3.02 11.69
C TYR A 98 -17.57 -4.26 10.98
N LYS A 99 -17.09 -5.26 11.74
CA LYS A 99 -16.71 -6.57 11.22
C LYS A 99 -17.59 -7.66 11.84
N PHE A 100 -18.29 -8.37 11.02
CA PHE A 100 -19.02 -9.59 11.36
C PHE A 100 -19.31 -10.39 10.10
N ASP A 101 -19.58 -11.68 10.25
CA ASP A 101 -19.86 -12.60 9.15
C ASP A 101 -18.79 -12.54 8.04
N ASN A 102 -17.51 -12.46 8.44
CA ASN A 102 -16.36 -12.33 7.55
C ASN A 102 -16.39 -11.13 6.58
N ASN A 103 -17.25 -10.16 6.83
CA ASN A 103 -17.41 -8.97 6.01
C ASN A 103 -17.09 -7.69 6.81
N ILE A 104 -16.78 -6.64 6.06
CA ILE A 104 -16.71 -5.27 6.59
C ILE A 104 -18.02 -4.57 6.21
N TRP A 105 -18.57 -3.84 7.17
CA TRP A 105 -19.83 -3.13 7.04
C TRP A 105 -19.64 -1.66 7.37
N LEU A 106 -20.11 -0.77 6.52
CA LEU A 106 -20.04 0.68 6.69
C LEU A 106 -21.34 1.21 7.28
N THR A 107 -21.27 2.02 8.34
CA THR A 107 -22.43 2.71 8.87
C THR A 107 -22.87 3.83 7.92
N VAL A 108 -24.04 3.69 7.34
CA VAL A 108 -24.59 4.63 6.35
C VAL A 108 -25.77 5.45 6.87
N ASN A 109 -26.38 5.04 7.98
CA ASN A 109 -27.43 5.81 8.66
C ASN A 109 -27.42 5.52 10.16
N ILE A 110 -27.75 6.51 10.95
CA ILE A 110 -27.87 6.39 12.41
C ILE A 110 -29.24 6.89 12.85
N GLU A 111 -29.92 6.10 13.68
CA GLU A 111 -31.16 6.49 14.32
C GLU A 111 -30.96 6.52 15.82
N LYS A 112 -31.04 7.71 16.39
CA LYS A 112 -30.98 7.92 17.82
C LYS A 112 -32.29 8.49 18.31
N TYR A 113 -33.20 7.60 18.68
CA TYR A 113 -34.50 8.03 19.15
C TYR A 113 -34.46 8.32 20.65
N LYS A 114 -34.25 9.57 21.00
CA LYS A 114 -34.41 10.13 22.37
C LYS A 114 -33.76 9.32 23.50
N ASN A 115 -32.61 8.70 23.26
CA ASN A 115 -31.93 7.79 24.22
C ASN A 115 -32.77 6.58 24.65
N ILE A 116 -33.71 6.11 23.86
CA ILE A 116 -34.52 4.92 24.13
C ILE A 116 -33.96 3.72 23.41
N THR A 117 -33.54 3.90 22.17
CA THR A 117 -32.86 2.87 21.38
C THR A 117 -31.67 3.50 20.69
N SER A 118 -30.59 2.75 20.58
CA SER A 118 -29.42 3.11 19.80
C SER A 118 -29.32 2.13 18.64
N THR A 119 -29.53 2.61 17.43
CA THR A 119 -29.47 1.79 16.22
C THR A 119 -28.70 2.48 15.13
N CYS A 120 -28.09 1.70 14.26
CA CYS A 120 -27.53 2.18 13.00
C CYS A 120 -27.81 1.20 11.86
N THR A 121 -27.91 1.74 10.66
CA THR A 121 -27.97 0.94 9.44
C THR A 121 -26.59 0.84 8.86
N VAL A 122 -26.17 -0.40 8.58
CA VAL A 122 -24.88 -0.70 7.96
C VAL A 122 -25.06 -1.31 6.59
N ARG A 123 -24.16 -0.96 5.67
CA ARG A 123 -24.08 -1.48 4.31
C ARG A 123 -22.82 -2.33 4.16
N ARG A 124 -22.93 -3.50 3.56
CA ARG A 124 -21.79 -4.36 3.32
C ARG A 124 -20.83 -3.75 2.33
N CYS A 125 -19.55 -3.67 2.68
CA CYS A 125 -18.49 -3.34 1.75
C CYS A 125 -18.23 -4.56 0.86
N ASN A 126 -18.67 -4.47 -0.38
CA ASN A 126 -18.57 -5.55 -1.36
C ASN A 126 -17.31 -5.45 -2.23
N ASN A 127 -16.50 -4.41 -2.03
CA ASN A 127 -15.26 -4.19 -2.77
C ASN A 127 -14.26 -3.35 -1.96
N THR A 128 -13.11 -3.05 -2.59
CA THR A 128 -12.08 -2.18 -2.04
C THR A 128 -11.59 -1.18 -3.09
N LEU A 129 -11.44 0.07 -2.69
CA LEU A 129 -10.69 1.08 -3.43
C LEU A 129 -9.19 0.83 -3.22
N ARG A 130 -8.41 0.86 -4.29
CA ARG A 130 -6.95 0.72 -4.26
C ARG A 130 -6.32 1.81 -5.09
N TRP A 131 -5.44 2.58 -4.49
CA TRP A 131 -4.73 3.64 -5.19
C TRP A 131 -3.38 3.92 -4.57
N ILE A 132 -2.49 4.50 -5.36
CA ILE A 132 -1.23 5.05 -4.88
C ILE A 132 -1.39 6.56 -4.82
N ASP A 133 -1.09 7.15 -3.67
CA ASP A 133 -1.08 8.60 -3.54
C ASP A 133 0.12 9.18 -4.30
N GLU A 134 -0.14 10.07 -5.24
CA GLU A 134 0.89 10.68 -6.09
C GLU A 134 1.96 11.43 -5.31
N LYS A 135 1.61 11.99 -4.15
CA LYS A 135 2.54 12.81 -3.35
C LYS A 135 3.44 11.96 -2.47
N THR A 136 2.92 10.87 -1.94
CA THR A 136 3.64 10.04 -0.96
C THR A 136 4.15 8.72 -1.54
N GLY A 137 3.60 8.27 -2.68
CA GLY A 137 3.85 6.94 -3.20
C GLY A 137 3.25 5.82 -2.32
N ALA A 138 2.42 6.18 -1.33
CA ALA A 138 1.80 5.22 -0.44
C ALA A 138 0.66 4.49 -1.13
N LEU A 139 0.61 3.17 -0.97
CA LEU A 139 -0.52 2.36 -1.38
C LEU A 139 -1.60 2.41 -0.31
N TYR A 140 -2.78 2.85 -0.69
CA TYR A 140 -3.96 2.84 0.15
C TYR A 140 -4.96 1.78 -0.32
N ILE A 141 -5.59 1.13 0.64
CA ILE A 141 -6.65 0.14 0.42
C ILE A 141 -7.78 0.50 1.38
N GLU A 142 -8.96 0.79 0.84
CA GLU A 142 -10.11 1.22 1.63
C GLU A 142 -11.34 0.37 1.27
N PRO A 143 -12.03 -0.23 2.25
CA PRO A 143 -13.28 -0.94 1.99
C PRO A 143 -14.36 0.01 1.48
N CYS A 144 -15.15 -0.44 0.50
CA CYS A 144 -16.23 0.37 -0.05
C CYS A 144 -17.43 -0.47 -0.44
N ALA A 145 -18.60 0.16 -0.44
CA ALA A 145 -19.82 -0.40 -0.99
C ALA A 145 -20.05 0.15 -2.39
N ILE A 146 -20.09 -0.72 -3.39
CA ILE A 146 -20.31 -0.36 -4.79
C ILE A 146 -21.73 -0.71 -5.18
N GLU A 147 -22.38 0.21 -5.87
CA GLU A 147 -23.67 0.03 -6.53
C GLU A 147 -23.57 0.34 -8.01
N TYR A 148 -24.05 -0.58 -8.84
CA TYR A 148 -24.15 -0.34 -10.27
C TYR A 148 -25.42 0.47 -10.53
N LEU A 149 -25.25 1.72 -10.96
CA LEU A 149 -26.36 2.55 -11.38
C LEU A 149 -26.72 2.22 -12.83
N VAL A 150 -27.78 1.46 -13.00
CA VAL A 150 -28.45 1.36 -14.29
C VAL A 150 -29.24 2.66 -14.46
N LYS A 151 -28.58 3.70 -14.96
CA LYS A 151 -29.35 4.84 -15.49
C LYS A 151 -30.06 4.34 -16.74
N GLU A 152 -31.40 4.22 -16.67
CA GLU A 152 -32.18 3.98 -17.87
C GLU A 152 -31.77 4.99 -18.95
N PRO A 153 -31.52 4.56 -20.18
CA PRO A 153 -31.00 5.42 -21.23
C PRO A 153 -32.12 6.33 -21.79
N ARG A 154 -32.76 7.10 -20.93
CA ARG A 154 -33.90 7.97 -21.38
C ARG A 154 -33.45 9.12 -22.27
N ASN A 155 -32.20 9.49 -22.35
CA ASN A 155 -31.76 10.70 -23.07
C ASN A 155 -30.62 10.49 -24.08
N TYR A 156 -30.15 9.27 -24.30
CA TYR A 156 -29.11 9.02 -25.31
C TYR A 156 -29.65 8.49 -26.65
N LEU A 157 -30.95 8.28 -26.75
CA LEU A 157 -31.61 7.83 -28.00
C LEU A 157 -31.74 8.92 -29.06
N THR A 158 -31.37 10.17 -28.80
CA THR A 158 -31.49 11.26 -29.76
C THR A 158 -30.27 11.49 -30.66
N GLN A 159 -29.18 10.73 -30.48
CA GLN A 159 -28.05 10.80 -31.40
C GLN A 159 -27.50 9.40 -31.74
N GLY A 160 -28.27 8.68 -32.54
CA GLY A 160 -27.73 7.70 -33.52
C GLY A 160 -26.86 6.52 -33.04
N SER A 161 -26.78 6.22 -31.74
CA SER A 161 -26.06 5.00 -31.27
C SER A 161 -27.07 3.89 -30.97
N PRO A 162 -27.11 2.81 -31.77
CA PRO A 162 -28.13 1.76 -31.66
C PRO A 162 -27.85 0.74 -30.52
N PHE A 163 -26.84 0.94 -29.70
CA PHE A 163 -26.52 0.01 -28.62
C PHE A 163 -26.64 0.69 -27.26
N PRO A 164 -27.50 0.18 -26.35
CA PRO A 164 -27.46 0.57 -24.98
C PRO A 164 -26.09 0.12 -24.43
N THR A 165 -25.20 1.06 -24.14
CA THR A 165 -23.99 0.76 -23.40
C THR A 165 -24.43 0.26 -22.03
N PRO A 166 -24.14 -0.99 -21.63
CA PRO A 166 -24.47 -1.48 -20.29
C PRO A 166 -23.89 -0.52 -19.28
N GLY A 167 -24.71 -0.08 -18.33
CA GLY A 167 -24.48 0.98 -17.37
C GLY A 167 -23.04 1.16 -16.91
N GLY A 168 -22.35 2.08 -17.57
CA GLY A 168 -20.97 2.42 -17.25
C GLY A 168 -20.81 3.33 -16.03
N PHE A 169 -21.79 3.34 -15.12
CA PHE A 169 -21.75 4.19 -13.93
C PHE A 169 -21.72 3.34 -12.65
N LEU A 170 -20.84 3.72 -11.74
CA LEU A 170 -20.78 3.19 -10.38
C LEU A 170 -21.05 4.31 -9.39
N HIS A 171 -21.80 3.97 -8.36
CA HIS A 171 -21.91 4.76 -7.14
C HIS A 171 -21.18 4.02 -6.02
N ILE A 172 -20.28 4.71 -5.34
CA ILE A 172 -19.44 4.12 -4.28
C ILE A 172 -19.67 4.91 -3.00
N GLU A 173 -19.87 4.18 -1.90
CA GLU A 173 -19.83 4.72 -0.54
C GLU A 173 -18.65 4.12 0.21
N THR A 174 -17.86 4.97 0.85
CA THR A 174 -16.73 4.57 1.68
C THR A 174 -16.58 5.50 2.87
N GLN A 175 -15.77 5.13 3.84
CA GLN A 175 -15.47 5.98 4.98
C GLN A 175 -14.73 7.25 4.54
N PHE A 176 -15.13 8.42 5.03
CA PHE A 176 -14.38 9.65 4.87
C PHE A 176 -13.35 9.75 6.01
N ASN A 177 -12.09 9.62 5.68
CA ASN A 177 -10.96 9.66 6.61
C ASN A 177 -9.75 10.36 5.98
N THR A 178 -8.62 10.41 6.68
CA THR A 178 -7.40 11.10 6.22
C THR A 178 -6.86 10.54 4.90
N ARG A 179 -7.09 9.25 4.60
CA ARG A 179 -6.65 8.61 3.36
C ARG A 179 -7.59 8.91 2.20
N THR A 180 -8.89 8.71 2.43
CA THR A 180 -9.91 8.94 1.37
C THR A 180 -10.06 10.41 1.03
N ASN A 181 -9.70 11.33 1.95
CA ASN A 181 -9.60 12.76 1.66
C ASN A 181 -8.51 13.13 0.63
N LEU A 182 -7.59 12.20 0.33
CA LEU A 182 -6.58 12.37 -0.71
C LEU A 182 -7.07 11.98 -2.11
N ILE A 183 -8.25 11.41 -2.22
CA ILE A 183 -8.85 11.02 -3.50
C ILE A 183 -9.22 12.29 -4.27
N ASN A 184 -8.72 12.38 -5.51
CA ASN A 184 -8.93 13.53 -6.37
C ASN A 184 -9.99 13.27 -7.43
N GLU A 185 -10.60 14.34 -7.96
CA GLU A 185 -11.41 14.29 -9.17
C GLU A 185 -10.58 13.73 -10.34
N ASN A 186 -11.24 13.00 -11.22
CA ASN A 186 -10.63 12.32 -12.37
C ASN A 186 -9.72 11.13 -12.01
N GLN A 187 -9.52 10.80 -10.74
CA GLN A 187 -8.77 9.60 -10.35
C GLN A 187 -9.46 8.34 -10.87
N ARG A 188 -8.64 7.35 -11.23
CA ARG A 188 -9.10 6.08 -11.79
C ARG A 188 -8.97 4.97 -10.75
N PHE A 189 -9.83 3.96 -10.88
CA PHE A 189 -9.78 2.74 -10.08
C PHE A 189 -10.02 1.52 -10.96
N LEU A 190 -9.42 0.40 -10.57
CA LEU A 190 -9.68 -0.91 -11.18
C LEU A 190 -10.54 -1.75 -10.25
N PHE A 191 -11.62 -2.32 -10.79
CA PHE A 191 -12.49 -3.27 -10.10
C PHE A 191 -12.56 -4.57 -10.88
N GLY A 192 -12.58 -5.70 -10.18
CA GLY A 192 -12.63 -7.03 -10.79
C GLY A 192 -11.62 -7.99 -10.20
N ASN A 193 -10.99 -8.76 -11.05
CA ASN A 193 -9.98 -9.74 -10.69
C ASN A 193 -8.86 -9.76 -11.74
N PRO A 194 -7.72 -10.41 -11.47
CA PRO A 194 -6.55 -10.42 -12.38
C PRO A 194 -6.84 -10.87 -13.81
N ASN A 195 -7.91 -11.62 -14.03
CA ASN A 195 -8.28 -12.08 -15.36
C ASN A 195 -9.29 -11.16 -16.07
N HIS A 196 -9.90 -10.24 -15.32
CA HIS A 196 -10.94 -9.35 -15.86
C HIS A 196 -11.05 -8.08 -15.02
N TRP A 197 -10.24 -7.07 -15.35
CA TRP A 197 -10.32 -5.74 -14.76
C TRP A 197 -11.23 -4.84 -15.57
N MET A 198 -11.98 -4.00 -14.87
CA MET A 198 -12.75 -2.90 -15.41
C MET A 198 -12.21 -1.61 -14.78
N ALA A 199 -11.87 -0.64 -15.63
CA ALA A 199 -11.41 0.66 -15.18
C ALA A 199 -12.62 1.62 -15.08
N TYR A 200 -12.58 2.46 -14.04
CA TYR A 200 -13.56 3.49 -13.80
C TYR A 200 -12.87 4.78 -13.38
N LYS A 201 -13.42 5.91 -13.83
CA LYS A 201 -12.90 7.24 -13.54
C LYS A 201 -13.92 8.04 -12.75
N ILE A 202 -13.48 8.76 -11.73
CA ILE A 202 -14.33 9.65 -10.94
C ILE A 202 -14.82 10.81 -11.80
N ILE A 203 -16.13 11.05 -11.77
CA ILE A 203 -16.80 12.18 -12.40
C ILE A 203 -17.50 13.08 -11.39
N GLY A 204 -17.66 12.62 -10.17
CA GLY A 204 -18.25 13.39 -9.07
C GLY A 204 -17.82 12.84 -7.72
N THR A 205 -17.60 13.75 -6.79
CA THR A 205 -17.35 13.44 -5.40
C THR A 205 -18.39 14.12 -4.54
N GLY A 206 -18.94 13.39 -3.58
CA GLY A 206 -19.86 13.90 -2.60
C GLY A 206 -19.37 13.54 -1.21
N ILE A 207 -19.43 14.49 -0.29
CA ILE A 207 -19.22 14.23 1.13
C ILE A 207 -20.59 14.27 1.77
N ASN A 208 -21.12 13.10 2.10
CA ASN A 208 -22.48 13.02 2.61
C ASN A 208 -22.51 13.18 4.13
N ASP A 209 -23.06 14.31 4.50
CA ASP A 209 -23.98 14.43 5.64
C ASP A 209 -25.32 15.05 5.19
N PHE A 210 -25.73 14.83 3.95
CA PHE A 210 -26.91 15.45 3.38
C PHE A 210 -28.25 15.00 3.96
N ARG A 211 -28.25 13.98 4.82
CA ARG A 211 -29.52 13.43 5.30
C ARG A 211 -30.08 14.14 6.53
N ASN A 212 -29.34 15.01 7.20
CA ASN A 212 -29.83 15.48 8.51
C ASN A 212 -29.51 16.89 8.97
N THR A 213 -28.89 17.78 8.19
CA THR A 213 -28.60 19.11 8.74
C THR A 213 -28.83 20.26 7.79
N SER A 214 -29.55 21.24 8.29
CA SER A 214 -29.61 22.60 7.78
C SER A 214 -28.29 23.39 7.93
N THR A 215 -27.25 22.79 8.50
CA THR A 215 -25.93 23.38 8.71
C THR A 215 -24.85 22.41 8.24
N TYR A 216 -24.22 22.78 7.16
CA TYR A 216 -23.13 22.06 6.53
C TYR A 216 -21.87 22.25 7.37
N ASN A 217 -21.42 21.20 8.05
CA ASN A 217 -20.13 21.19 8.74
C ASN A 217 -19.22 20.13 8.16
N TRP A 218 -18.24 20.53 7.36
CA TRP A 218 -17.25 19.64 6.74
C TRP A 218 -16.46 18.79 7.75
N GLN A 219 -16.39 19.25 8.99
CA GLN A 219 -15.64 18.56 10.04
C GLN A 219 -16.37 17.31 10.55
N ASP A 220 -17.67 17.21 10.33
CA ASP A 220 -18.50 16.09 10.78
C ASP A 220 -18.79 15.07 9.67
N ALA A 221 -18.28 15.30 8.47
CA ALA A 221 -18.42 14.37 7.36
C ALA A 221 -17.71 13.03 7.68
N ARG A 222 -18.42 11.92 7.47
CA ARG A 222 -17.92 10.57 7.78
C ARG A 222 -18.04 9.59 6.62
N ILE A 223 -18.75 9.94 5.57
CA ILE A 223 -18.96 9.12 4.37
C ILE A 223 -18.56 9.93 3.15
N LEU A 224 -17.68 9.34 2.35
CA LEU A 224 -17.34 9.80 1.01
C LEU A 224 -18.17 9.03 -0.01
N THR A 225 -18.84 9.75 -0.90
CA THR A 225 -19.52 9.17 -2.06
C THR A 225 -18.77 9.54 -3.33
N LEU A 226 -18.64 8.59 -4.22
CA LEU A 226 -17.96 8.75 -5.49
C LEU A 226 -18.88 8.26 -6.61
N ASP A 227 -19.09 9.10 -7.62
CA ASP A 227 -19.74 8.71 -8.86
C ASP A 227 -18.67 8.50 -9.93
N LEU A 228 -18.65 7.31 -10.53
CA LEU A 228 -17.64 6.93 -11.50
C LEU A 228 -18.29 6.53 -12.82
N ILE A 229 -17.57 6.79 -13.91
CA ILE A 229 -17.90 6.33 -15.25
C ILE A 229 -16.89 5.31 -15.73
N ALA A 230 -17.34 4.34 -16.54
CA ALA A 230 -16.47 3.36 -17.17
C ALA A 230 -15.37 4.03 -17.99
N ASP A 231 -14.16 3.49 -17.88
CA ASP A 231 -12.95 3.91 -18.57
C ASP A 231 -12.20 2.68 -19.10
N PHE A 232 -11.10 2.88 -19.80
CA PHE A 232 -10.32 1.79 -20.40
C PHE A 232 -9.17 1.39 -19.49
N VAL A 233 -8.93 0.09 -19.37
CA VAL A 233 -7.72 -0.45 -18.74
C VAL A 233 -6.53 -0.19 -19.65
N ASN A 234 -5.50 0.45 -19.11
CA ASN A 234 -4.25 0.72 -19.82
C ASN A 234 -3.10 -0.06 -19.18
N ILE A 235 -2.71 -1.16 -19.79
CA ILE A 235 -1.67 -2.07 -19.25
C ILE A 235 -0.29 -1.42 -19.08
N ASN A 236 -0.03 -0.29 -19.75
CA ASN A 236 1.23 0.45 -19.60
C ASN A 236 1.21 1.42 -18.40
N GLN A 237 0.03 1.83 -17.95
CA GLN A 237 -0.17 2.77 -16.85
C GLN A 237 -0.66 2.08 -15.59
N ASP A 238 -1.45 1.01 -15.74
CA ASP A 238 -2.12 0.31 -14.67
C ASP A 238 -1.31 -0.91 -14.20
N ASP A 239 -1.23 -1.13 -12.91
CA ASP A 239 -0.74 -2.40 -12.36
C ASP A 239 -1.89 -3.41 -12.34
N VAL A 240 -2.01 -4.14 -13.44
CA VAL A 240 -3.07 -5.16 -13.61
C VAL A 240 -2.85 -6.41 -12.76
N VAL A 241 -1.67 -6.60 -12.18
CA VAL A 241 -1.41 -7.72 -11.26
C VAL A 241 -2.06 -7.46 -9.92
N ASN A 242 -1.88 -6.23 -9.40
CA ASN A 242 -2.38 -5.84 -8.09
C ASN A 242 -3.72 -5.08 -8.14
N GLY A 243 -4.23 -4.76 -9.35
CA GLY A 243 -5.49 -4.06 -9.55
C GLY A 243 -5.44 -2.59 -9.12
N ILE A 244 -4.38 -1.89 -9.51
CA ILE A 244 -4.17 -0.49 -9.16
C ILE A 244 -4.09 0.34 -10.45
N ALA A 245 -5.04 1.25 -10.62
CA ALA A 245 -5.02 2.17 -11.75
C ALA A 245 -3.87 3.17 -11.62
N ASP A 246 -3.29 3.56 -12.76
CA ASP A 246 -2.24 4.57 -12.89
C ASP A 246 -0.97 4.33 -12.04
N ALA A 247 -0.80 3.12 -11.49
CA ALA A 247 0.33 2.79 -10.62
C ALA A 247 1.69 2.98 -11.30
N ASN A 248 1.77 2.74 -12.61
CA ASN A 248 3.00 2.85 -13.38
C ASN A 248 3.32 4.29 -13.81
N THR A 249 2.42 5.25 -13.60
CA THR A 249 2.68 6.67 -13.86
C THR A 249 3.42 7.36 -12.72
N ILE A 250 3.33 6.77 -11.51
CA ILE A 250 3.96 7.30 -10.30
C ILE A 250 5.33 6.67 -10.15
N ARG A 251 6.36 7.38 -10.60
CA ARG A 251 7.74 6.89 -10.57
C ARG A 251 8.50 7.49 -9.41
N TYR A 252 8.38 6.86 -8.26
CA TYR A 252 9.35 7.04 -7.20
C TYR A 252 10.48 6.02 -7.39
N GLU A 253 11.69 6.50 -7.30
CA GLU A 253 12.90 5.68 -7.28
C GLU A 253 13.65 5.96 -5.99
N ILE A 254 14.10 4.92 -5.32
CA ILE A 254 15.00 5.03 -4.18
C ILE A 254 16.30 4.33 -4.54
N SER A 255 17.42 4.98 -4.30
CA SER A 255 18.76 4.45 -4.55
C SER A 255 19.64 4.67 -3.33
N LEU A 256 20.55 3.73 -3.10
CA LEU A 256 21.59 3.84 -2.07
C LEU A 256 22.91 4.24 -2.69
N ASN A 257 23.72 4.96 -1.91
CA ASN A 257 25.09 5.33 -2.28
C ASN A 257 26.01 4.11 -2.42
N LYS A 258 25.65 2.97 -1.78
CA LYS A 258 26.37 1.69 -1.85
C LYS A 258 25.39 0.54 -2.00
N GLN A 259 25.65 -0.36 -2.92
CA GLN A 259 24.84 -1.58 -3.13
C GLN A 259 25.34 -2.75 -2.29
N SER A 260 26.61 -2.70 -1.88
CA SER A 260 27.21 -3.69 -0.97
C SER A 260 28.20 -3.01 -0.04
N ILE A 261 28.31 -3.53 1.18
CA ILE A 261 29.28 -3.12 2.19
C ILE A 261 29.86 -4.36 2.87
N THR A 262 31.13 -4.25 3.22
CA THR A 262 31.83 -5.29 3.97
C THR A 262 32.57 -4.66 5.14
N GLY A 263 32.51 -5.28 6.30
CA GLY A 263 33.20 -4.75 7.48
C GLY A 263 33.44 -5.80 8.55
N ALA A 264 34.25 -5.42 9.51
CA ALA A 264 34.56 -6.24 10.68
C ALA A 264 33.53 -6.02 11.80
N ILE A 265 33.34 -7.02 12.65
CA ILE A 265 32.48 -6.93 13.83
C ILE A 265 32.86 -5.69 14.67
N GLY A 266 31.84 -4.91 15.08
CA GLY A 266 32.01 -3.65 15.83
C GLY A 266 32.24 -2.41 14.95
N GLY A 267 32.50 -2.58 13.64
CA GLY A 267 32.64 -1.50 12.68
C GLY A 267 31.30 -0.85 12.36
N LYS A 268 31.36 0.37 11.80
CA LYS A 268 30.18 1.12 11.37
C LYS A 268 30.37 1.64 9.94
N GLU A 269 29.28 1.70 9.20
CA GLU A 269 29.26 2.20 7.84
C GLU A 269 28.02 3.08 7.64
N GLN A 270 28.18 4.21 6.89
CA GLN A 270 27.08 5.12 6.62
C GLN A 270 26.50 4.86 5.24
N LEU A 271 25.20 4.56 5.19
CA LEU A 271 24.41 4.51 3.97
C LEU A 271 23.61 5.81 3.82
N TYR A 272 23.53 6.30 2.60
CA TYR A 272 22.69 7.44 2.22
C TYR A 272 21.72 6.97 1.15
N ALA A 273 20.43 7.26 1.38
CA ALA A 273 19.41 7.00 0.38
C ALA A 273 19.03 8.30 -0.33
N SER A 274 18.90 8.23 -1.64
CA SER A 274 18.39 9.31 -2.49
C SER A 274 17.07 8.89 -3.09
N ILE A 275 16.08 9.77 -3.01
CA ILE A 275 14.75 9.53 -3.54
C ILE A 275 14.51 10.48 -4.71
N LYS A 276 14.03 9.93 -5.83
CA LYS A 276 13.60 10.69 -6.99
C LYS A 276 12.11 10.47 -7.24
N TYR A 277 11.44 11.52 -7.68
CA TYR A 277 10.09 11.49 -8.19
C TYR A 277 10.10 12.02 -9.62
N ASN A 278 9.73 11.18 -10.59
CA ASN A 278 9.81 11.50 -12.01
C ASN A 278 11.16 12.11 -12.42
N GLY A 279 12.27 11.52 -11.92
CA GLY A 279 13.64 11.96 -12.21
C GLY A 279 14.17 13.10 -11.36
N ASN A 280 13.34 13.83 -10.63
CA ASN A 280 13.74 14.93 -9.75
C ASN A 280 13.99 14.47 -8.32
N THR A 281 15.08 14.89 -7.70
CA THR A 281 15.38 14.57 -6.31
C THR A 281 14.37 15.23 -5.38
N VAL A 282 13.78 14.43 -4.47
CA VAL A 282 12.79 14.88 -3.49
C VAL A 282 13.18 14.45 -2.09
N GLN A 283 12.77 15.23 -1.08
CA GLN A 283 12.97 14.89 0.33
C GLN A 283 11.75 14.12 0.85
N ARG A 284 11.98 12.90 1.34
CA ARG A 284 10.97 12.04 1.96
C ARG A 284 11.55 11.31 3.15
N ALA A 285 10.71 10.94 4.09
CA ALA A 285 11.11 10.11 5.21
C ALA A 285 11.48 8.70 4.71
N ILE A 286 12.61 8.18 5.21
CA ILE A 286 13.13 6.87 4.88
C ILE A 286 12.97 5.98 6.10
N GLU A 287 12.49 4.77 5.86
CA GLU A 287 12.46 3.68 6.85
C GLU A 287 13.58 2.71 6.56
N TRP A 288 14.37 2.43 7.59
CA TRP A 288 15.49 1.50 7.52
C TRP A 288 15.14 0.19 8.24
N ALA A 289 15.51 -0.91 7.65
CA ALA A 289 15.36 -2.24 8.23
C ALA A 289 16.54 -3.13 7.91
N THR A 290 16.72 -4.19 8.69
CA THR A 290 17.70 -5.24 8.43
C THR A 290 17.00 -6.57 8.26
N SER A 291 17.50 -7.41 7.37
CA SER A 291 17.01 -8.78 7.21
C SER A 291 17.46 -9.71 8.35
N ASN A 292 18.56 -9.36 9.04
CA ASN A 292 19.06 -10.12 10.18
C ASN A 292 19.81 -9.22 11.19
N PRO A 293 19.17 -8.84 12.31
CA PRO A 293 19.78 -7.96 13.31
C PRO A 293 20.96 -8.60 14.08
N ASN A 294 21.14 -9.91 14.01
CA ASN A 294 22.29 -10.58 14.63
C ASN A 294 23.58 -10.41 13.80
N ILE A 295 23.46 -10.01 12.54
CA ILE A 295 24.61 -9.79 11.65
C ILE A 295 24.90 -8.30 11.52
N ALA A 296 23.89 -7.48 11.25
CA ALA A 296 24.02 -6.02 11.19
C ALA A 296 22.72 -5.35 11.60
N ILE A 297 22.84 -4.22 12.28
CA ILE A 297 21.72 -3.33 12.63
C ILE A 297 21.89 -1.99 11.92
N VAL A 298 20.79 -1.29 11.68
CA VAL A 298 20.78 0.03 11.08
C VAL A 298 19.93 0.98 11.92
N ASP A 299 20.40 2.21 12.09
CA ASP A 299 19.66 3.26 12.80
C ASP A 299 18.77 4.07 11.85
N SER A 300 17.98 4.99 12.40
CA SER A 300 17.08 5.87 11.64
C SER A 300 17.79 6.81 10.67
N ASN A 301 19.12 6.99 10.82
CA ASN A 301 19.93 7.86 9.96
C ASN A 301 20.66 7.07 8.87
N GLY A 302 20.50 5.73 8.83
CA GLY A 302 21.16 4.87 7.87
C GLY A 302 22.58 4.45 8.29
N THR A 303 22.96 4.63 9.55
CA THR A 303 24.24 4.12 10.07
C THR A 303 24.10 2.62 10.34
N VAL A 304 24.82 1.83 9.60
CA VAL A 304 24.90 0.37 9.78
C VAL A 304 25.99 0.04 10.78
N THR A 305 25.69 -0.78 11.79
CA THR A 305 26.65 -1.31 12.74
C THR A 305 26.76 -2.84 12.55
N PHE A 306 27.97 -3.34 12.37
CA PHE A 306 28.25 -4.77 12.19
C PHE A 306 28.29 -5.49 13.53
N VAL A 307 27.44 -6.50 13.71
CA VAL A 307 27.20 -7.16 15.00
C VAL A 307 27.83 -8.56 15.05
N GLY A 308 27.63 -9.34 14.00
CA GLY A 308 28.08 -10.72 13.97
C GLY A 308 28.48 -11.20 12.58
N ASN A 309 29.33 -12.22 12.50
CA ASN A 309 29.79 -12.77 11.22
C ASN A 309 28.65 -13.32 10.38
N GLY A 310 28.65 -13.04 9.07
CA GLY A 310 27.66 -13.54 8.13
C GLY A 310 27.27 -12.54 7.03
N LYS A 311 26.15 -12.85 6.37
CA LYS A 311 25.58 -11.99 5.31
C LYS A 311 24.15 -11.64 5.64
N CYS A 312 23.78 -10.39 5.40
CA CYS A 312 22.41 -9.90 5.49
C CYS A 312 22.17 -8.76 4.49
N SER A 313 20.94 -8.28 4.40
CA SER A 313 20.58 -7.09 3.60
C SER A 313 20.13 -5.97 4.54
N ILE A 314 20.57 -4.77 4.28
CA ILE A 314 19.95 -3.54 4.83
C ILE A 314 18.99 -3.00 3.80
N ILE A 315 17.76 -2.76 4.21
CA ILE A 315 16.66 -2.33 3.38
C ILE A 315 16.35 -0.87 3.69
N ALA A 316 16.34 -0.03 2.67
CA ALA A 316 15.83 1.34 2.74
C ALA A 316 14.51 1.43 1.99
N GLY A 317 13.47 1.91 2.63
CA GLY A 317 12.15 2.10 2.06
C GLY A 317 11.68 3.53 2.18
N ILE A 318 10.88 4.00 1.25
CA ILE A 318 10.14 5.26 1.40
C ILE A 318 9.03 4.99 2.40
N LYS A 319 8.96 5.81 3.46
CA LYS A 319 7.94 5.67 4.51
C LYS A 319 6.53 5.67 3.91
N ASP A 320 5.68 4.79 4.42
CA ASP A 320 4.30 4.58 3.98
C ASP A 320 4.15 4.20 2.49
N SER A 321 5.21 3.58 1.90
CA SER A 321 5.25 3.13 0.51
C SER A 321 5.75 1.70 0.41
N THR A 322 5.49 1.05 -0.72
CA THR A 322 6.04 -0.27 -1.05
C THR A 322 7.41 -0.21 -1.73
N ILE A 323 7.88 1.00 -2.07
CA ILE A 323 9.12 1.22 -2.82
C ILE A 323 10.31 1.09 -1.90
N ARG A 324 11.20 0.13 -2.20
CA ARG A 324 12.33 -0.24 -1.37
C ARG A 324 13.56 -0.51 -2.24
N THR A 325 14.72 -0.37 -1.63
CA THR A 325 16.02 -0.79 -2.18
C THR A 325 16.82 -1.47 -1.09
N GLU A 326 17.81 -2.25 -1.45
CA GLU A 326 18.63 -2.98 -0.48
C GLU A 326 20.12 -2.83 -0.76
N CYS A 327 20.89 -2.93 0.32
CA CYS A 327 22.34 -3.02 0.31
C CYS A 327 22.75 -4.36 0.91
N GLN A 328 23.59 -5.11 0.22
CA GLN A 328 24.13 -6.38 0.70
C GLN A 328 25.23 -6.10 1.73
N VAL A 329 25.15 -6.75 2.88
CA VAL A 329 26.10 -6.60 3.97
C VAL A 329 26.82 -7.92 4.18
N THR A 330 28.14 -7.86 4.20
CA THR A 330 28.99 -8.99 4.62
C THR A 330 29.79 -8.56 5.85
N VAL A 331 29.60 -9.26 6.95
CA VAL A 331 30.35 -9.03 8.18
C VAL A 331 31.31 -10.19 8.39
N VAL A 332 32.56 -9.87 8.64
CA VAL A 332 33.61 -10.87 8.90
C VAL A 332 34.21 -10.66 10.28
N ASP A 333 34.79 -11.74 10.84
CA ASP A 333 35.49 -11.64 12.13
C ASP A 333 36.81 -10.86 11.97
N THR A 334 37.19 -10.12 12.99
CA THR A 334 38.37 -9.22 12.99
C THR A 334 39.73 -9.90 12.77
N ALA A 335 39.73 -11.23 12.68
CA ALA A 335 40.95 -12.00 12.46
C ALA A 335 41.36 -12.18 11.00
N GLU A 336 40.47 -11.84 10.02
CA GLU A 336 40.77 -11.99 8.61
C GLU A 336 40.80 -10.62 7.89
N ASP A 337 41.82 -10.43 7.05
CA ASP A 337 41.92 -9.27 6.19
C ASP A 337 40.76 -9.24 5.20
N ILE A 338 40.05 -8.13 5.14
CA ILE A 338 38.92 -7.93 4.25
C ILE A 338 39.46 -7.37 2.95
N TYR A 339 39.26 -8.12 1.88
CA TYR A 339 39.61 -7.68 0.55
C TYR A 339 38.35 -7.36 -0.26
N SER A 340 38.38 -6.26 -1.03
CA SER A 340 37.38 -5.96 -2.03
C SER A 340 38.06 -5.48 -3.32
N ILE A 341 37.51 -5.86 -4.47
CA ILE A 341 37.97 -5.43 -5.78
C ILE A 341 36.87 -4.54 -6.37
N LEU A 342 37.29 -3.37 -6.85
CA LEU A 342 36.44 -2.44 -7.56
C LEU A 342 36.89 -2.35 -9.01
N ILE A 343 35.92 -2.31 -9.92
CA ILE A 343 36.17 -2.02 -11.33
C ILE A 343 35.56 -0.66 -11.69
N GLU A 344 36.33 0.18 -12.40
CA GLU A 344 35.91 1.51 -12.84
C GLU A 344 36.13 1.63 -14.37
N PRO A 345 35.14 2.17 -15.13
CA PRO A 345 33.79 2.49 -14.68
C PRO A 345 32.98 1.26 -14.33
N ASN A 346 32.08 1.33 -13.35
CA ASN A 346 31.17 0.26 -12.97
C ASN A 346 30.06 0.13 -14.02
N SER A 347 30.46 -0.36 -15.21
CA SER A 347 29.57 -0.51 -16.36
C SER A 347 29.80 -1.89 -16.97
N ASN A 348 28.81 -2.71 -16.86
CA ASN A 348 28.83 -4.09 -17.32
C ASN A 348 28.45 -4.28 -18.81
N TYR A 349 28.54 -3.23 -19.62
CA TYR A 349 28.29 -3.28 -21.05
C TYR A 349 29.17 -2.33 -21.85
N VAL A 350 29.39 -2.66 -23.15
CA VAL A 350 30.03 -1.80 -24.15
C VAL A 350 29.11 -1.74 -25.35
N LEU A 351 28.84 -0.52 -25.86
CA LEU A 351 28.03 -0.33 -27.06
C LEU A 351 28.80 -0.65 -28.31
N GLU A 352 28.10 -1.09 -29.34
CA GLU A 352 28.68 -1.39 -30.67
C GLU A 352 29.35 -0.16 -31.26
N GLY A 353 30.58 -0.34 -31.71
CA GLY A 353 31.46 0.75 -32.17
C GLY A 353 32.26 1.45 -31.09
N ASP A 354 31.89 1.29 -29.82
CA ASP A 354 32.59 1.92 -28.70
C ASP A 354 33.79 1.12 -28.21
N THR A 355 34.73 1.84 -27.62
CA THR A 355 35.84 1.28 -26.85
C THR A 355 35.80 1.80 -25.44
N LYS A 356 35.78 0.88 -24.46
CA LYS A 356 35.74 1.24 -23.04
C LYS A 356 36.98 0.72 -22.32
N THR A 357 37.58 1.60 -21.50
CA THR A 357 38.72 1.26 -20.67
C THR A 357 38.23 1.05 -19.24
N TYR A 358 38.69 -0.01 -18.62
CA TYR A 358 38.37 -0.40 -17.25
C TYR A 358 39.64 -0.43 -16.40
N PHE A 359 39.50 -0.03 -15.15
CA PHE A 359 40.56 -0.04 -14.13
C PHE A 359 40.13 -0.96 -12.98
N ILE A 360 41.03 -1.81 -12.53
CA ILE A 360 40.80 -2.73 -11.41
C ILE A 360 41.59 -2.20 -10.20
N LYS A 361 40.92 -2.08 -9.06
CA LYS A 361 41.49 -1.61 -7.81
C LYS A 361 41.27 -2.64 -6.71
N LEU A 362 42.32 -2.97 -5.98
CA LEU A 362 42.25 -3.83 -4.80
C LEU A 362 42.19 -2.99 -3.53
N TYR A 363 41.25 -3.30 -2.67
CA TYR A 363 41.16 -2.71 -1.34
C TYR A 363 41.35 -3.80 -0.29
N LYS A 364 42.16 -3.51 0.73
CA LYS A 364 42.33 -4.32 1.92
C LYS A 364 41.87 -3.50 3.12
N ASN A 365 40.86 -4.00 3.83
CA ASN A 365 40.25 -3.28 4.95
C ASN A 365 39.79 -1.83 4.60
N GLY A 366 39.33 -1.65 3.37
CA GLY A 366 38.88 -0.34 2.86
C GLY A 366 39.99 0.61 2.39
N ILE A 367 41.26 0.18 2.46
CA ILE A 367 42.41 0.96 1.98
C ILE A 367 42.86 0.43 0.62
N GLU A 368 42.95 1.31 -0.39
CA GLU A 368 43.43 0.95 -1.73
C GLU A 368 44.86 0.43 -1.65
N GLN A 369 45.07 -0.72 -2.28
CA GLN A 369 46.39 -1.36 -2.36
C GLN A 369 46.95 -1.17 -3.76
N SER A 370 48.25 -0.87 -3.84
CA SER A 370 48.95 -0.91 -5.11
C SER A 370 49.24 -2.38 -5.43
N ASP A 371 48.63 -2.89 -6.47
CA ASP A 371 48.76 -4.30 -6.85
C ASP A 371 48.69 -4.43 -8.39
N GLU A 372 49.27 -5.50 -8.90
CA GLU A 372 49.22 -5.85 -10.31
C GLU A 372 48.41 -7.14 -10.49
N PHE A 373 47.48 -7.10 -11.44
CA PHE A 373 46.61 -8.21 -11.76
C PHE A 373 47.05 -8.94 -13.03
N SER A 374 46.95 -10.25 -13.01
CA SER A 374 46.89 -11.03 -14.23
C SER A 374 45.47 -11.00 -14.75
N ILE A 375 45.24 -10.33 -15.90
CA ILE A 375 43.92 -10.05 -16.46
C ILE A 375 43.71 -10.91 -17.71
N GLU A 376 42.68 -11.72 -17.71
CA GLU A 376 42.26 -12.57 -18.80
C GLU A 376 40.82 -12.29 -19.21
N CYS A 377 40.54 -12.39 -20.53
CA CYS A 377 39.19 -12.36 -21.03
C CYS A 377 38.73 -13.76 -21.41
N LEU A 378 37.63 -14.23 -20.81
CA LEU A 378 36.96 -15.49 -21.14
C LEU A 378 35.77 -15.16 -22.04
N PRO A 379 35.77 -15.52 -23.32
CA PRO A 379 34.75 -15.07 -24.27
C PRO A 379 33.37 -15.72 -24.10
N ASN A 380 33.24 -16.81 -23.33
CA ASN A 380 31.97 -17.48 -23.01
C ASN A 380 31.04 -17.70 -24.25
N ASN A 381 31.57 -18.19 -25.33
CA ASN A 381 30.90 -18.38 -26.64
C ASN A 381 30.69 -17.08 -27.47
N VAL A 382 31.15 -15.91 -27.04
CA VAL A 382 31.21 -14.74 -27.92
C VAL A 382 32.28 -14.95 -28.99
N PRO A 383 31.95 -14.86 -30.29
CA PRO A 383 32.95 -15.03 -31.36
C PRO A 383 34.05 -13.97 -31.26
N PRO A 384 35.33 -14.32 -31.40
CA PRO A 384 36.45 -13.37 -31.34
C PRO A 384 36.37 -12.24 -32.36
N SER A 385 35.61 -12.40 -33.45
CA SER A 385 35.38 -11.36 -34.46
C SER A 385 34.49 -10.22 -33.95
N LYS A 386 33.78 -10.40 -32.85
CA LYS A 386 32.81 -9.41 -32.32
C LYS A 386 33.39 -8.44 -31.30
N PHE A 387 34.61 -8.69 -30.83
CA PHE A 387 35.27 -7.81 -29.88
C PHE A 387 36.79 -7.80 -30.01
N GLU A 388 37.40 -6.74 -29.50
CA GLU A 388 38.85 -6.68 -29.26
C GLU A 388 39.06 -6.46 -27.74
N PHE A 389 39.90 -7.31 -27.14
CA PHE A 389 40.34 -7.22 -25.77
C PHE A 389 41.82 -6.92 -25.72
N THR A 390 42.22 -5.91 -24.94
CA THR A 390 43.63 -5.55 -24.78
C THR A 390 43.89 -5.19 -23.34
N VAL A 391 44.84 -5.85 -22.70
CA VAL A 391 45.42 -5.44 -21.41
C VAL A 391 46.36 -4.28 -21.65
N ILE A 392 46.17 -3.18 -20.94
CA ILE A 392 46.98 -1.96 -21.08
C ILE A 392 48.16 -2.03 -20.14
N ASP A 393 47.90 -2.38 -18.88
CA ASP A 393 48.86 -2.57 -17.81
C ASP A 393 48.35 -3.57 -16.77
N GLY A 394 49.07 -3.77 -15.67
CA GLY A 394 48.69 -4.69 -14.60
C GLY A 394 47.35 -4.35 -13.91
N ASN A 395 46.77 -3.18 -14.14
CA ASN A 395 45.57 -2.72 -13.45
C ASN A 395 44.48 -2.26 -14.40
N SER A 396 44.71 -2.29 -15.72
CA SER A 396 43.76 -1.79 -16.69
C SER A 396 43.69 -2.60 -17.96
N PHE A 397 42.50 -2.63 -18.54
CA PHE A 397 42.22 -3.28 -19.83
C PHE A 397 41.20 -2.45 -20.61
N LYS A 398 41.13 -2.70 -21.89
CA LYS A 398 40.08 -2.14 -22.75
C LYS A 398 39.35 -3.21 -23.55
N ILE A 399 38.09 -2.95 -23.76
CA ILE A 399 37.22 -3.74 -24.63
C ILE A 399 36.65 -2.81 -25.69
N LYS A 400 36.78 -3.22 -26.97
CA LYS A 400 36.09 -2.60 -28.07
C LYS A 400 35.02 -3.57 -28.56
N ASN A 401 33.80 -3.11 -28.63
CA ASN A 401 32.69 -3.85 -29.20
C ASN A 401 32.61 -3.59 -30.70
N ILE A 402 32.87 -4.62 -31.52
CA ILE A 402 32.83 -4.55 -32.99
C ILE A 402 31.41 -4.85 -33.50
N GLU A 403 30.75 -5.82 -32.88
CA GLU A 403 29.40 -6.25 -33.23
C GLU A 403 28.67 -6.76 -31.98
N LYS A 404 27.42 -6.37 -31.82
CA LYS A 404 26.61 -6.79 -30.67
C LYS A 404 26.54 -8.31 -30.52
N ASP A 405 26.57 -8.76 -29.25
CA ASP A 405 26.22 -10.13 -28.89
C ASP A 405 25.45 -10.11 -27.56
N VAL A 406 24.12 -10.23 -27.63
CA VAL A 406 23.25 -10.23 -26.48
C VAL A 406 22.98 -11.61 -25.88
N SER A 407 23.51 -12.67 -26.53
CA SER A 407 23.30 -14.05 -26.11
C SER A 407 24.33 -14.54 -25.09
N SER A 408 25.47 -13.86 -25.01
CA SER A 408 26.60 -14.25 -24.16
C SER A 408 27.34 -13.04 -23.64
N ASN A 409 28.03 -13.19 -22.52
CA ASN A 409 28.85 -12.15 -21.92
C ASN A 409 30.35 -12.52 -22.02
N LEU A 410 31.19 -11.50 -22.08
CA LEU A 410 32.61 -11.64 -21.82
C LEU A 410 32.83 -11.68 -20.31
N THR A 411 33.51 -12.67 -19.78
CA THR A 411 33.91 -12.67 -18.37
C THR A 411 35.36 -12.25 -18.25
N ILE A 412 35.62 -11.17 -17.55
CA ILE A 412 36.97 -10.75 -17.18
C ILE A 412 37.37 -11.45 -15.90
N ARG A 413 38.43 -12.21 -16.00
CA ARG A 413 39.07 -12.89 -14.87
C ARG A 413 40.31 -12.15 -14.45
N ALA A 414 40.37 -11.69 -13.22
CA ALA A 414 41.55 -11.05 -12.65
C ALA A 414 42.02 -11.79 -11.41
N THR A 415 43.32 -12.01 -11.33
CA THR A 415 44.00 -12.64 -10.20
C THR A 415 45.22 -11.86 -9.80
N THR A 416 45.53 -11.83 -8.53
CA THR A 416 46.77 -11.22 -7.98
C THR A 416 47.28 -12.07 -6.84
N PRO A 417 48.61 -12.13 -6.61
CA PRO A 417 49.20 -12.87 -5.49
C PRO A 417 48.76 -12.39 -4.10
N ASN A 418 48.31 -11.11 -4.01
CA ASN A 418 47.95 -10.48 -2.75
C ASN A 418 46.44 -10.67 -2.40
N TYR A 419 45.68 -11.28 -3.31
CA TYR A 419 44.29 -11.62 -3.06
C TYR A 419 44.06 -13.13 -3.25
N PRO A 420 43.56 -13.83 -2.23
CA PRO A 420 43.46 -15.30 -2.26
C PRO A 420 42.31 -15.82 -3.19
N GLY A 421 41.54 -14.94 -3.82
CA GLY A 421 40.43 -15.27 -4.67
C GLY A 421 40.65 -14.93 -6.14
N VAL A 422 39.68 -15.35 -6.95
CA VAL A 422 39.57 -14.97 -8.37
C VAL A 422 38.45 -13.94 -8.50
N PHE A 423 38.77 -12.81 -9.10
CA PHE A 423 37.76 -11.81 -9.46
C PHE A 423 37.21 -12.12 -10.85
N LEU A 424 35.87 -12.14 -10.96
CA LEU A 424 35.15 -12.33 -12.21
C LEU A 424 34.17 -11.15 -12.41
N TYR A 425 34.23 -10.60 -13.61
CA TYR A 425 33.36 -9.48 -13.97
C TYR A 425 32.80 -9.68 -15.40
N ASP A 426 31.48 -9.72 -15.51
CA ASP A 426 30.80 -9.97 -16.78
C ASP A 426 30.49 -8.67 -17.51
N ILE A 427 30.84 -8.62 -18.80
CA ILE A 427 30.60 -7.48 -19.68
C ILE A 427 29.83 -7.94 -20.90
N SER A 428 28.70 -7.31 -21.17
CA SER A 428 27.85 -7.59 -22.34
C SER A 428 28.14 -6.65 -23.51
N LEU A 429 28.00 -7.18 -24.73
CA LEU A 429 28.16 -6.43 -25.97
C LEU A 429 26.79 -6.01 -26.51
N HIS A 430 26.42 -4.76 -26.29
CA HIS A 430 25.14 -4.22 -26.72
C HIS A 430 25.23 -3.56 -28.09
N GLY A 431 24.13 -3.53 -28.85
CA GLY A 431 24.02 -2.74 -30.06
C GLY A 431 24.08 -1.23 -29.78
N ALA A 432 24.46 -0.46 -30.75
CA ALA A 432 24.35 0.99 -30.69
C ALA A 432 22.89 1.38 -30.44
N TRP A 433 22.64 2.30 -29.50
CA TRP A 433 21.29 2.83 -29.28
C TRP A 433 20.91 3.67 -30.49
N LEU A 434 20.15 3.10 -31.42
CA LEU A 434 19.35 3.90 -32.32
C LEU A 434 18.23 4.51 -31.48
N TYR A 435 18.30 5.81 -31.26
CA TYR A 435 17.13 6.59 -30.92
C TYR A 435 16.18 6.43 -32.12
N ASP A 436 15.21 5.54 -31.99
CA ASP A 436 14.08 5.51 -32.90
C ASP A 436 13.20 6.72 -32.57
N VAL A 437 13.54 7.84 -33.19
CA VAL A 437 12.70 9.01 -33.25
C VAL A 437 11.75 8.76 -34.43
N SER A 438 10.81 7.89 -34.25
CA SER A 438 9.71 7.72 -35.21
C SER A 438 8.38 7.69 -34.47
N ASN A 439 7.76 8.89 -34.51
CA ASN A 439 6.34 9.25 -34.35
C ASN A 439 5.65 9.00 -33.02
#